data_4a0931c49030f1d37acbd03e426b3cc2
#
_entry.id   4a0931c49030f1d37acbd03e426b3cc2
#
_cell.length_a   1.000
_cell.length_b   1.000
_cell.length_c   1.000
_cell.angle_alpha   90.00
_cell.angle_beta   90.00
_cell.angle_gamma   90.00
#
_symmetry.space_group_name_H-M   'P 1'
#
loop_
_entity.id
_entity.type
_entity.pdbx_description
1 polymer ?
#
loop_
_entity_poly.entity_id
_entity_poly.type
_entity_poly.pdbx_seq_one_letter_code
_entity_poly.pdbx_strand_id
1 'polypeptide(L)'
;MKKGLPNTIGTIPTGLQQSAQGWPRQRTTLGQWVRYIFNPNGVASVNERRWMQPLQGCVASSPSPRVARSSQPWAEGFNPAGVRTARLNRHGFVATSIAILLASSLPLHAADFVEQWGMYEVTLKGPTNGNPFLDVRFAARFAQGYDSIEVPGFYDGDGNYRVRFSPEIQGAWSYETLSNAKELNGKTGDFTATKPSADNHGPVRVANMYHFAYADGKPYKQLGTTCYVWNLQGDELEEQTLKTLAASPFNKIRFCVFPKRYQWNTNEPPMYPFVGRPRNFDTTRFNPSYFQHLEKRVLDLQRLRIEADIILLHPYDDGAWGFDRMTAVEDDRYLKYVVARLAAFRNVWWSLANEYDFMKFKTEDDWERIGQLVSGNDPFHRLLGIHNGKVLFNQTRPWITHASIQNGAAVAEFGRAEIYRDAFRKPIVYDEVKYEGDIESRWGHISAEEMVFRFWNATIAGTYCGHGETYKSDDQILWWSKGGVLKGQSPARLAFLKKVLDDSPAEGIEFVDKWQDTPIGGHAPDYYLVYLGKEAPTSWEFKLPKPPQGKGQPPAEGMKFTAEVLDTWNMTVTPVDGVFTLKKKDNYYHADKDSRSIALPGRPYIAIRIKRINQ
;
A
#
# COMPACT_ATOMS: atom_id res chain seq x y z
N MET A 1 3.69 -60.82 -37.97
CA MET A 1 3.71 -60.33 -39.38
C MET A 1 4.08 -58.84 -39.36
N LYS A 2 5.21 -58.52 -39.98
CA LYS A 2 5.76 -57.17 -40.12
C LYS A 2 5.02 -56.40 -41.21
N LYS A 3 4.75 -55.11 -41.02
CA LYS A 3 4.64 -54.00 -42.02
C LYS A 3 4.64 -52.72 -41.23
N GLY A 4 5.56 -51.77 -41.23
CA GLY A 4 6.26 -51.18 -42.35
C GLY A 4 5.79 -49.72 -42.40
N LEU A 5 6.53 -48.78 -41.71
CA LEU A 5 6.36 -47.33 -41.81
C LEU A 5 7.02 -46.82 -43.11
N PRO A 6 6.53 -45.81 -43.77
CA PRO A 6 7.35 -44.97 -44.65
C PRO A 6 7.69 -43.61 -44.01
N ASN A 7 8.99 -43.34 -44.00
CA ASN A 7 9.57 -41.99 -43.85
C ASN A 7 9.18 -41.11 -45.03
N THR A 8 8.72 -39.90 -44.78
CA THR A 8 8.77 -38.82 -45.74
C THR A 8 9.39 -37.60 -45.09
N ILE A 9 10.63 -37.32 -45.49
CA ILE A 9 11.36 -36.07 -45.25
C ILE A 9 10.75 -35.04 -46.18
N GLY A 10 10.07 -34.04 -45.65
CA GLY A 10 9.59 -32.86 -46.36
C GLY A 10 10.64 -31.74 -46.32
N THR A 11 11.18 -31.41 -47.48
CA THR A 11 12.09 -30.31 -47.76
C THR A 11 11.46 -28.95 -47.44
N ILE A 12 12.21 -28.10 -46.74
CA ILE A 12 11.90 -26.70 -46.51
C ILE A 12 12.20 -25.89 -47.79
N PRO A 13 11.28 -25.04 -48.28
CA PRO A 13 11.60 -24.15 -49.39
C PRO A 13 12.43 -22.96 -48.91
N THR A 14 13.61 -22.82 -49.47
CA THR A 14 14.40 -21.60 -49.48
C THR A 14 13.77 -20.58 -50.44
N GLY A 15 13.49 -19.38 -49.95
CA GLY A 15 13.23 -18.26 -50.86
C GLY A 15 12.24 -17.24 -50.31
N LEU A 16 12.77 -16.25 -49.61
CA LEU A 16 12.22 -14.89 -49.63
C LEU A 16 13.33 -13.92 -49.19
N GLN A 17 14.13 -13.53 -50.19
CA GLN A 17 14.85 -12.26 -50.18
C GLN A 17 13.79 -11.17 -50.41
N GLN A 18 13.44 -10.38 -49.40
CA GLN A 18 12.81 -9.09 -49.60
C GLN A 18 13.82 -7.98 -49.34
N SER A 19 14.01 -7.22 -50.42
CA SER A 19 14.80 -6.01 -50.50
C SER A 19 14.41 -4.96 -49.48
N ALA A 20 15.37 -4.42 -48.76
CA ALA A 20 15.23 -3.25 -47.92
C ALA A 20 14.89 -2.02 -48.78
N GLN A 21 13.63 -1.65 -48.87
CA GLN A 21 13.21 -0.33 -49.35
C GLN A 21 12.83 0.55 -48.17
N GLY A 22 13.39 1.74 -48.21
CA GLY A 22 13.50 2.75 -47.18
C GLY A 22 12.23 3.13 -46.43
N TRP A 23 12.39 3.33 -45.15
CA TRP A 23 11.43 3.97 -44.29
C TRP A 23 11.55 5.50 -44.35
N PRO A 24 10.46 6.26 -44.28
CA PRO A 24 10.51 7.71 -44.37
C PRO A 24 11.13 8.32 -43.10
N ARG A 25 11.96 9.34 -43.30
CA ARG A 25 12.60 10.11 -42.25
C ARG A 25 11.59 11.07 -41.61
N GLN A 26 11.32 10.91 -40.34
CA GLN A 26 10.58 11.90 -39.55
C GLN A 26 11.54 12.95 -38.95
N ARG A 27 11.22 14.21 -39.17
CA ARG A 27 11.94 15.38 -38.63
C ARG A 27 11.29 15.75 -37.28
N THR A 28 12.05 15.73 -36.23
CA THR A 28 11.61 16.31 -34.95
C THR A 28 11.84 17.81 -34.94
N THR A 29 11.00 18.54 -34.20
CA THR A 29 11.00 20.03 -34.11
C THR A 29 12.28 20.65 -33.53
N LEU A 30 13.28 19.85 -33.15
CA LEU A 30 14.56 20.30 -32.58
C LEU A 30 15.80 20.01 -33.46
N GLY A 31 15.63 19.55 -34.72
CA GLY A 31 16.71 19.47 -35.67
C GLY A 31 17.83 18.45 -35.38
N GLN A 32 17.64 17.49 -34.52
CA GLN A 32 18.62 16.45 -34.21
C GLN A 32 18.29 15.12 -34.87
N TRP A 33 19.34 14.46 -35.37
CA TRP A 33 19.27 13.16 -36.06
C TRP A 33 19.62 12.04 -35.07
N VAL A 34 18.73 11.04 -34.91
CA VAL A 34 19.01 9.81 -34.14
C VAL A 34 19.43 8.72 -35.14
N ARG A 35 20.63 8.18 -34.99
CA ARG A 35 21.11 7.02 -35.73
C ARG A 35 20.86 5.75 -34.91
N TYR A 36 20.05 4.85 -35.46
CA TYR A 36 19.86 3.52 -34.90
C TYR A 36 20.89 2.55 -35.49
N ILE A 37 21.62 1.87 -34.64
CA ILE A 37 22.53 0.78 -35.03
C ILE A 37 21.90 -0.53 -34.54
N PHE A 38 21.57 -1.42 -35.46
CA PHE A 38 21.03 -2.74 -35.10
C PHE A 38 22.18 -3.74 -34.90
N ASN A 39 22.08 -4.48 -33.77
CA ASN A 39 22.91 -5.63 -33.49
C ASN A 39 22.34 -6.86 -34.26
N PRO A 40 23.15 -7.77 -34.81
CA PRO A 40 22.69 -8.95 -35.53
C PRO A 40 21.79 -9.89 -34.74
N ASN A 41 21.69 -9.73 -33.40
CA ASN A 41 20.88 -10.56 -32.51
C ASN A 41 19.54 -9.90 -32.09
N GLY A 42 19.12 -8.80 -32.72
CA GLY A 42 17.78 -8.22 -32.52
C GLY A 42 17.54 -7.46 -31.25
N VAL A 43 18.55 -7.17 -30.43
CA VAL A 43 18.41 -6.38 -29.20
C VAL A 43 18.93 -4.96 -29.46
N ALA A 44 18.07 -3.96 -29.30
CA ALA A 44 18.46 -2.56 -29.39
C ALA A 44 19.11 -2.11 -28.07
N SER A 45 20.39 -1.72 -28.10
CA SER A 45 21.07 -1.06 -27.00
C SER A 45 21.14 0.45 -27.25
N VAL A 46 20.62 1.23 -26.32
CA VAL A 46 20.81 2.69 -26.32
C VAL A 46 22.07 2.99 -25.51
N ASN A 47 23.04 3.55 -26.13
CA ASN A 47 24.30 3.92 -25.52
C ASN A 47 24.17 5.38 -25.00
N GLU A 48 23.76 5.58 -23.78
CA GLU A 48 23.81 6.87 -23.08
C GLU A 48 25.21 7.13 -22.51
N ARG A 49 26.10 7.66 -23.34
CA ARG A 49 27.25 8.41 -22.84
C ARG A 49 27.48 9.62 -23.72
N ARG A 50 26.94 10.75 -23.29
CA ARG A 50 27.51 12.10 -23.48
C ARG A 50 26.50 13.17 -23.09
N TRP A 51 26.43 13.45 -21.81
CA TRP A 51 26.03 14.75 -21.29
C TRP A 51 26.90 15.05 -20.08
N MET A 52 27.97 15.75 -20.28
CA MET A 52 28.63 16.71 -19.40
C MET A 52 29.87 17.25 -20.09
N GLN A 53 29.70 18.40 -20.74
CA GLN A 53 30.77 19.38 -20.79
C GLN A 53 30.18 20.72 -20.37
N PRO A 54 30.80 21.40 -19.40
CA PRO A 54 30.34 22.72 -18.95
C PRO A 54 30.79 23.79 -19.95
N LEU A 55 29.87 24.69 -20.27
CA LEU A 55 30.19 25.95 -20.90
C LEU A 55 31.04 26.79 -19.92
N GLN A 56 32.29 27.03 -20.30
CA GLN A 56 33.12 28.04 -19.69
C GLN A 56 32.63 29.42 -20.12
N GLY A 57 32.54 30.31 -19.15
CA GLY A 57 32.57 31.74 -19.40
C GLY A 57 31.51 32.53 -18.64
N CYS A 58 31.80 32.96 -17.43
CA CYS A 58 31.85 34.35 -16.98
C CYS A 58 32.09 34.35 -15.46
N VAL A 59 33.25 34.86 -15.11
CA VAL A 59 33.69 35.17 -13.76
C VAL A 59 32.95 36.42 -13.27
N ALA A 60 32.24 36.30 -12.16
CA ALA A 60 31.94 37.43 -11.30
C ALA A 60 32.07 36.99 -9.84
N SER A 61 33.07 37.52 -9.21
CA SER A 61 33.43 37.38 -7.82
C SER A 61 32.45 38.10 -6.90
N SER A 62 32.00 37.44 -5.86
CA SER A 62 31.63 38.09 -4.60
C SER A 62 31.71 37.09 -3.43
N PRO A 63 32.07 37.57 -2.23
CA PRO A 63 32.66 36.76 -1.21
C PRO A 63 31.65 36.14 -0.23
N SER A 64 32.01 34.98 0.27
CA SER A 64 31.34 34.28 1.37
C SER A 64 31.44 35.05 2.68
N PRO A 65 30.41 35.09 3.53
CA PRO A 65 30.58 35.49 4.90
C PRO A 65 31.05 34.29 5.74
N ARG A 66 32.24 34.45 6.33
CA ARG A 66 32.76 33.60 7.41
C ARG A 66 31.89 33.81 8.66
N VAL A 67 31.41 32.74 9.23
CA VAL A 67 30.90 32.71 10.60
C VAL A 67 32.08 32.73 11.57
N ALA A 68 32.22 33.85 12.29
CA ALA A 68 33.14 33.96 13.40
C ALA A 68 32.44 33.47 14.67
N ARG A 69 33.07 32.51 15.34
CA ARG A 69 32.84 32.21 16.76
C ARG A 69 33.46 33.32 17.61
N SER A 70 32.72 33.85 18.58
CA SER A 70 33.28 34.43 19.80
C SER A 70 32.33 34.12 20.95
N SER A 71 32.71 33.20 21.79
CA SER A 71 33.09 33.29 23.20
C SER A 71 32.30 34.28 24.06
N GLN A 72 31.62 33.68 25.03
CA GLN A 72 31.18 34.31 26.29
C GLN A 72 32.40 34.86 27.06
N PRO A 73 32.25 35.79 28.05
CA PRO A 73 31.81 35.34 29.37
C PRO A 73 31.07 36.35 30.29
N TRP A 74 30.73 35.84 31.52
CA TRP A 74 30.50 36.43 32.85
C TRP A 74 29.06 36.87 33.17
N ALA A 75 28.38 36.22 33.96
CA ALA A 75 28.15 35.82 35.37
C ALA A 75 28.28 36.95 36.40
N GLU A 76 27.40 36.84 37.41
CA GLU A 76 27.25 37.50 38.68
C GLU A 76 26.20 38.61 38.67
N GLY A 77 25.10 38.54 39.34
CA GLY A 77 24.81 38.06 40.70
C GLY A 77 24.37 39.25 41.51
N PHE A 78 23.14 39.30 41.96
CA PHE A 78 22.77 39.78 43.32
C PHE A 78 21.24 39.92 43.45
N ASN A 79 20.68 39.12 44.32
CA ASN A 79 19.49 39.40 45.13
C ASN A 79 20.05 39.90 46.49
N PRO A 80 19.41 40.69 47.33
CA PRO A 80 18.14 40.44 47.92
C PRO A 80 17.27 41.65 48.39
N ALA A 81 16.00 41.34 48.65
CA ALA A 81 15.15 41.81 49.73
C ALA A 81 15.16 43.30 50.22
N GLY A 82 13.99 43.87 50.28
CA GLY A 82 13.75 45.10 50.99
C GLY A 82 12.27 45.49 51.04
N VAL A 83 11.54 44.86 52.01
CA VAL A 83 10.22 45.32 52.47
C VAL A 83 10.37 46.71 53.07
N ARG A 84 9.50 47.64 52.67
CA ARG A 84 9.03 48.72 53.57
C ARG A 84 7.65 49.22 53.18
N THR A 85 6.73 48.99 54.07
CA THR A 85 5.42 49.65 54.23
C THR A 85 5.58 51.10 54.61
N ALA A 86 4.80 51.97 53.97
CA ALA A 86 4.45 53.26 54.55
C ALA A 86 2.99 53.59 54.22
N ARG A 87 2.24 53.80 55.26
CA ARG A 87 0.87 54.32 55.30
C ARG A 87 0.85 55.83 55.20
N LEU A 88 -0.37 56.32 54.83
CA LEU A 88 -1.04 57.61 55.14
C LEU A 88 -0.95 58.68 53.99
N ASN A 89 -1.95 59.34 53.60
CA ASN A 89 -3.28 59.77 54.03
C ASN A 89 -3.89 60.70 52.98
N ARG A 90 -5.16 60.53 52.69
CA ARG A 90 -6.25 61.52 52.52
C ARG A 90 -6.16 62.75 51.59
N HIS A 91 -7.18 62.79 50.76
CA HIS A 91 -8.03 63.88 50.27
C HIS A 91 -7.67 64.54 48.94
N GLY A 92 -8.65 64.48 48.03
CA GLY A 92 -8.84 65.45 46.97
C GLY A 92 -9.57 64.89 45.74
N PHE A 93 -10.87 64.97 45.74
CA PHE A 93 -11.85 65.16 44.65
C PHE A 93 -11.44 64.91 43.17
N VAL A 94 -12.02 63.86 42.58
CA VAL A 94 -13.07 63.81 41.54
C VAL A 94 -12.73 64.49 40.19
N ALA A 95 -12.57 63.67 39.16
CA ALA A 95 -13.27 63.79 37.87
C ALA A 95 -13.31 62.42 37.22
N THR A 96 -14.50 61.83 37.21
CA THR A 96 -14.79 60.56 36.58
C THR A 96 -14.89 60.75 35.09
N SER A 97 -13.89 60.29 34.33
CA SER A 97 -14.03 60.04 32.89
C SER A 97 -14.13 58.55 32.71
N ILE A 98 -15.37 58.03 32.56
CA ILE A 98 -15.67 56.68 32.16
C ILE A 98 -15.33 56.57 30.68
N ALA A 99 -14.13 56.12 30.38
CA ALA A 99 -13.82 55.58 29.06
C ALA A 99 -14.42 54.18 28.97
N ILE A 100 -15.58 54.03 28.35
CA ILE A 100 -16.15 52.78 27.97
C ILE A 100 -15.22 52.19 26.87
N LEU A 101 -14.30 51.35 27.29
CA LEU A 101 -13.64 50.42 26.35
C LEU A 101 -14.73 49.44 25.88
N LEU A 102 -15.29 49.69 24.72
CA LEU A 102 -15.94 48.69 23.91
C LEU A 102 -14.87 47.64 23.55
N ALA A 103 -14.64 46.70 24.41
CA ALA A 103 -14.03 45.45 24.07
C ALA A 103 -14.99 44.76 23.09
N SER A 104 -14.74 44.91 21.80
CA SER A 104 -15.32 44.05 20.80
C SER A 104 -14.91 42.62 21.17
N SER A 105 -15.80 41.89 21.84
CA SER A 105 -15.69 40.46 22.00
C SER A 105 -15.79 39.85 20.59
N LEU A 106 -14.66 39.72 19.93
CA LEU A 106 -14.54 38.78 18.84
C LEU A 106 -14.97 37.43 19.41
N PRO A 107 -15.92 36.73 18.78
CA PRO A 107 -16.24 35.39 19.23
C PRO A 107 -14.95 34.59 19.17
N LEU A 108 -14.49 34.14 20.34
CA LEU A 108 -13.43 33.14 20.43
C LEU A 108 -14.02 31.88 19.81
N HIS A 109 -13.82 31.67 18.50
CA HIS A 109 -14.08 30.37 17.90
C HIS A 109 -13.19 29.39 18.66
N ALA A 110 -13.81 28.38 19.26
CA ALA A 110 -13.06 27.26 19.80
C ALA A 110 -12.19 26.75 18.64
N ALA A 111 -10.87 26.76 18.82
CA ALA A 111 -9.98 26.28 17.79
C ALA A 111 -10.30 24.81 17.52
N ASP A 112 -10.64 24.48 16.28
CA ASP A 112 -10.84 23.10 15.87
C ASP A 112 -9.51 22.36 15.93
N PHE A 113 -9.52 21.16 16.51
CA PHE A 113 -8.35 20.30 16.63
C PHE A 113 -8.56 19.00 15.86
N VAL A 114 -7.51 18.55 15.18
CA VAL A 114 -7.45 17.22 14.56
C VAL A 114 -6.06 16.63 14.81
N GLU A 115 -5.96 15.33 14.97
CA GLU A 115 -4.66 14.67 15.03
C GLU A 115 -3.95 14.75 13.67
N GLN A 116 -2.61 14.87 13.66
CA GLN A 116 -1.81 14.55 12.48
C GLN A 116 -2.25 13.20 11.92
N TRP A 117 -2.44 13.11 10.60
CA TRP A 117 -3.03 11.96 9.89
C TRP A 117 -4.48 11.63 10.31
N GLY A 118 -5.11 12.46 11.09
CA GLY A 118 -6.55 12.46 11.29
C GLY A 118 -7.27 13.10 10.10
N MET A 119 -8.59 13.18 10.15
CA MET A 119 -9.39 13.78 9.09
C MET A 119 -10.10 15.03 9.59
N TYR A 120 -9.76 16.17 8.99
CA TYR A 120 -10.48 17.43 9.15
C TYR A 120 -11.49 17.59 8.02
N GLU A 121 -12.75 17.86 8.34
CA GLU A 121 -13.80 18.00 7.35
C GLU A 121 -14.44 19.39 7.40
N VAL A 122 -14.48 20.06 6.26
CA VAL A 122 -15.24 21.30 6.07
C VAL A 122 -16.54 20.95 5.36
N THR A 123 -17.68 21.33 5.98
CA THR A 123 -19.02 21.12 5.40
C THR A 123 -19.71 22.48 5.22
N LEU A 124 -20.17 22.75 4.01
CA LEU A 124 -20.90 23.96 3.65
C LEU A 124 -22.23 23.64 3.00
N LYS A 125 -23.21 24.56 3.12
CA LYS A 125 -24.46 24.51 2.37
C LYS A 125 -24.31 25.28 1.07
N GLY A 126 -24.83 24.70 -0.02
CA GLY A 126 -24.75 25.26 -1.36
C GLY A 126 -25.92 24.86 -2.26
N PRO A 127 -25.83 25.12 -3.57
CA PRO A 127 -26.91 24.89 -4.52
C PRO A 127 -27.39 23.43 -4.56
N THR A 128 -28.70 23.27 -4.70
CA THR A 128 -29.37 21.97 -4.90
C THR A 128 -30.07 21.86 -6.25
N ASN A 129 -30.21 22.97 -6.96
CA ASN A 129 -30.84 23.03 -8.26
C ASN A 129 -29.93 22.46 -9.37
N GLY A 130 -30.50 21.98 -10.45
CA GLY A 130 -29.74 21.40 -11.56
C GLY A 130 -29.14 20.02 -11.22
N ASN A 131 -27.88 19.83 -11.55
CA ASN A 131 -27.12 18.67 -11.17
C ASN A 131 -25.87 19.05 -10.35
N PRO A 132 -25.98 19.12 -9.02
CA PRO A 132 -24.87 19.54 -8.16
C PRO A 132 -23.56 18.75 -8.36
N PHE A 133 -23.66 17.48 -8.79
CA PHE A 133 -22.47 16.64 -9.08
C PHE A 133 -21.69 17.07 -10.32
N LEU A 134 -22.34 17.79 -11.26
CA LEU A 134 -21.73 18.27 -12.51
C LEU A 134 -21.53 19.79 -12.52
N ASP A 135 -22.54 20.52 -12.03
CA ASP A 135 -22.64 21.96 -12.24
C ASP A 135 -21.78 22.74 -11.24
N VAL A 136 -21.48 22.13 -10.08
CA VAL A 136 -20.76 22.78 -8.99
C VAL A 136 -19.37 22.18 -8.83
N ARG A 137 -18.36 23.01 -9.03
CA ARG A 137 -16.97 22.70 -8.67
C ARG A 137 -16.72 23.18 -7.25
N PHE A 138 -16.16 22.32 -6.42
CA PHE A 138 -15.84 22.64 -5.03
C PHE A 138 -14.50 22.03 -4.65
N ALA A 139 -13.66 22.83 -4.02
CA ALA A 139 -12.35 22.45 -3.46
C ALA A 139 -12.03 23.35 -2.28
N ALA A 140 -10.97 23.06 -1.55
CA ALA A 140 -10.37 23.98 -0.61
C ALA A 140 -8.85 23.92 -0.72
N ARG A 141 -8.20 25.08 -0.56
CA ARG A 141 -6.76 25.20 -0.40
C ARG A 141 -6.44 25.24 1.08
N PHE A 142 -5.69 24.26 1.54
CA PHE A 142 -5.17 24.19 2.90
C PHE A 142 -3.73 24.68 2.90
N ALA A 143 -3.36 25.50 3.89
CA ALA A 143 -2.04 26.13 3.96
C ALA A 143 -1.45 26.04 5.36
N GLN A 144 -0.14 25.82 5.43
CA GLN A 144 0.67 25.94 6.64
C GLN A 144 2.00 26.62 6.28
N GLY A 145 2.25 27.79 6.84
CA GLY A 145 3.42 28.58 6.48
C GLY A 145 3.40 28.98 5.00
N TYR A 146 4.39 28.55 4.25
CA TYR A 146 4.49 28.81 2.81
C TYR A 146 3.98 27.67 1.93
N ASP A 147 3.67 26.52 2.52
CA ASP A 147 3.18 25.35 1.81
C ASP A 147 1.65 25.38 1.71
N SER A 148 1.14 25.00 0.56
CA SER A 148 -0.30 24.85 0.36
C SER A 148 -0.63 23.66 -0.54
N ILE A 149 -1.79 23.08 -0.28
CA ILE A 149 -2.33 21.95 -1.04
C ILE A 149 -3.80 22.20 -1.37
N GLU A 150 -4.19 22.01 -2.62
CA GLU A 150 -5.58 22.06 -3.03
C GLU A 150 -6.19 20.66 -2.97
N VAL A 151 -7.32 20.55 -2.27
CA VAL A 151 -8.01 19.29 -2.03
C VAL A 151 -9.39 19.38 -2.67
N PRO A 152 -9.75 18.46 -3.58
CA PRO A 152 -11.07 18.43 -4.19
C PRO A 152 -12.14 18.09 -3.16
N GLY A 153 -13.25 18.82 -3.23
CA GLY A 153 -14.46 18.52 -2.47
C GLY A 153 -15.48 17.75 -3.30
N PHE A 154 -16.60 17.43 -2.67
CA PHE A 154 -17.69 16.68 -3.28
C PHE A 154 -19.06 17.11 -2.74
N TYR A 155 -20.10 16.88 -3.52
CA TYR A 155 -21.49 17.01 -3.09
C TYR A 155 -21.94 15.75 -2.36
N ASP A 156 -22.48 15.89 -1.16
CA ASP A 156 -22.89 14.79 -0.28
C ASP A 156 -24.41 14.68 -0.08
N GLY A 157 -25.19 15.28 -0.97
CA GLY A 157 -26.64 15.30 -0.87
C GLY A 157 -27.18 16.44 0.01
N ASP A 158 -28.47 16.72 -0.11
CA ASP A 158 -29.20 17.69 0.72
C ASP A 158 -28.55 19.08 0.84
N GLY A 159 -27.89 19.52 -0.23
CA GLY A 159 -27.17 20.78 -0.28
C GLY A 159 -25.85 20.78 0.50
N ASN A 160 -25.36 19.65 0.97
CA ASN A 160 -24.07 19.56 1.66
C ASN A 160 -22.93 19.39 0.65
N TYR A 161 -21.94 20.24 0.76
CA TYR A 161 -20.66 20.15 0.06
C TYR A 161 -19.56 19.94 1.09
N ARG A 162 -18.73 18.92 0.89
CA ARG A 162 -17.71 18.54 1.83
C ARG A 162 -16.34 18.56 1.18
N VAL A 163 -15.32 18.95 1.93
CA VAL A 163 -13.92 18.73 1.60
C VAL A 163 -13.24 18.10 2.81
N ARG A 164 -12.40 17.10 2.60
CA ARG A 164 -11.72 16.34 3.64
C ARG A 164 -10.23 16.47 3.52
N PHE A 165 -9.58 16.83 4.60
CA PHE A 165 -8.15 17.04 4.65
C PHE A 165 -7.52 16.16 5.75
N SER A 166 -6.36 15.58 5.45
CA SER A 166 -5.57 14.81 6.41
C SER A 166 -4.20 15.49 6.57
N PRO A 167 -3.97 16.25 7.67
CA PRO A 167 -2.72 16.97 7.83
C PRO A 167 -1.55 16.02 8.06
N GLU A 168 -0.49 16.16 7.27
CA GLU A 168 0.74 15.38 7.43
C GLU A 168 1.74 16.03 8.40
N ILE A 169 1.53 17.28 8.79
CA ILE A 169 2.42 18.06 9.64
C ILE A 169 1.60 18.67 10.79
N GLN A 170 2.15 18.62 12.01
CA GLN A 170 1.55 19.25 13.19
C GLN A 170 1.65 20.77 13.12
N GLY A 171 0.73 21.47 13.80
CA GLY A 171 0.72 22.93 13.91
C GLY A 171 -0.54 23.57 13.35
N ALA A 172 -0.53 24.88 13.26
CA ALA A 172 -1.67 25.67 12.78
C ALA A 172 -1.80 25.58 11.26
N TRP A 173 -3.00 25.30 10.80
CA TRP A 173 -3.43 25.24 9.41
C TRP A 173 -4.53 26.25 9.17
N SER A 174 -4.58 26.81 7.98
CA SER A 174 -5.70 27.60 7.49
C SER A 174 -6.26 26.98 6.21
N TYR A 175 -7.50 27.33 5.87
CA TYR A 175 -8.08 26.96 4.59
C TYR A 175 -8.88 28.09 3.98
N GLU A 176 -8.99 28.05 2.65
CA GLU A 176 -9.90 28.86 1.85
C GLU A 176 -10.59 27.97 0.82
N THR A 177 -11.91 28.08 0.73
CA THR A 177 -12.70 27.29 -0.23
C THR A 177 -12.76 27.96 -1.60
N LEU A 178 -12.75 27.12 -2.64
CA LEU A 178 -12.76 27.49 -4.05
C LEU A 178 -13.99 26.88 -4.73
N SER A 179 -14.81 27.70 -5.35
CA SER A 179 -16.00 27.21 -6.06
C SER A 179 -16.47 28.18 -7.15
N ASN A 180 -17.21 27.64 -8.14
CA ASN A 180 -17.98 28.46 -9.07
C ASN A 180 -19.35 28.90 -8.49
N ALA A 181 -19.75 28.34 -7.35
CA ALA A 181 -20.94 28.73 -6.61
C ALA A 181 -20.56 29.77 -5.53
N LYS A 182 -21.21 30.94 -5.55
CA LYS A 182 -20.89 32.07 -4.65
C LYS A 182 -21.01 31.69 -3.16
N GLU A 183 -21.98 30.86 -2.83
CA GLU A 183 -22.27 30.41 -1.46
C GLU A 183 -21.12 29.57 -0.87
N LEU A 184 -20.36 28.91 -1.74
CA LEU A 184 -19.27 28.00 -1.38
C LEU A 184 -17.88 28.62 -1.53
N ASN A 185 -17.76 29.70 -2.31
CA ASN A 185 -16.47 30.28 -2.64
C ASN A 185 -15.95 31.23 -1.55
N GLY A 186 -14.64 31.22 -1.31
CA GLY A 186 -13.95 32.19 -0.44
C GLY A 186 -14.30 32.04 1.05
N LYS A 187 -14.76 30.86 1.51
CA LYS A 187 -14.95 30.59 2.94
C LYS A 187 -13.63 30.18 3.55
N THR A 188 -13.27 30.81 4.65
CA THR A 188 -12.01 30.59 5.36
C THR A 188 -12.24 30.02 6.75
N GLY A 189 -11.23 29.38 7.28
CA GLY A 189 -11.16 28.90 8.67
C GLY A 189 -9.78 28.39 9.00
N ASP A 190 -9.59 28.13 10.28
CA ASP A 190 -8.32 27.68 10.85
C ASP A 190 -8.55 26.49 11.75
N PHE A 191 -7.55 25.61 11.86
CA PHE A 191 -7.52 24.50 12.80
C PHE A 191 -6.09 24.18 13.22
N THR A 192 -5.92 23.37 14.24
CA THR A 192 -4.61 22.92 14.69
C THR A 192 -4.47 21.40 14.55
N ALA A 193 -3.46 20.96 13.81
CA ALA A 193 -3.06 19.56 13.77
C ALA A 193 -2.21 19.23 15.00
N THR A 194 -2.71 18.37 15.85
CA THR A 194 -2.06 17.96 17.11
C THR A 194 -1.19 16.72 16.91
N LYS A 195 -0.41 16.37 17.94
CA LYS A 195 0.32 15.11 17.95
C LYS A 195 -0.66 13.93 17.81
N PRO A 196 -0.33 12.90 17.01
CA PRO A 196 -1.17 11.72 16.87
C PRO A 196 -1.23 10.93 18.16
N SER A 197 -2.36 10.28 18.42
CA SER A 197 -2.53 9.30 19.49
C SER A 197 -1.63 8.07 19.28
N ALA A 198 -1.44 7.27 20.32
CA ALA A 198 -0.56 6.09 20.28
C ALA A 198 -0.96 5.05 19.21
N ASP A 199 -2.23 5.03 18.85
CA ASP A 199 -2.78 4.10 17.85
C ASP A 199 -2.86 4.69 16.43
N ASN A 200 -2.49 5.96 16.26
CA ASN A 200 -2.46 6.63 14.97
C ASN A 200 -1.02 6.74 14.46
N HIS A 201 -0.63 5.76 13.63
CA HIS A 201 0.69 5.68 13.01
C HIS A 201 0.76 6.37 11.63
N GLY A 202 -0.33 7.01 11.23
CA GLY A 202 -0.48 7.57 9.89
C GLY A 202 -0.74 6.51 8.82
N PRO A 203 -0.76 6.91 7.55
CA PRO A 203 -0.94 6.00 6.43
C PRO A 203 0.26 5.08 6.23
N VAL A 204 0.02 3.92 5.64
CA VAL A 204 1.08 3.03 5.18
C VAL A 204 1.72 3.62 3.91
N ARG A 205 3.05 3.53 3.84
CA ARG A 205 3.89 3.98 2.73
C ARG A 205 4.84 2.86 2.30
N VAL A 206 5.36 2.95 1.09
CA VAL A 206 6.49 2.11 0.66
C VAL A 206 7.73 2.49 1.47
N ALA A 207 8.41 1.50 2.02
CA ALA A 207 9.64 1.64 2.78
C ALA A 207 10.70 0.66 2.25
N ASN A 208 11.97 1.04 2.35
CA ASN A 208 13.10 0.18 1.95
C ASN A 208 12.91 -0.48 0.57
N MET A 209 12.31 0.25 -0.38
CA MET A 209 12.01 -0.13 -1.76
C MET A 209 10.99 -1.29 -1.88
N TYR A 210 11.12 -2.35 -1.09
CA TYR A 210 10.36 -3.60 -1.25
C TYR A 210 9.40 -3.90 -0.10
N HIS A 211 9.33 -3.01 0.90
CA HIS A 211 8.54 -3.21 2.11
C HIS A 211 7.60 -2.04 2.36
N PHE A 212 6.88 -2.12 3.47
CA PHE A 212 5.95 -1.11 3.90
C PHE A 212 6.24 -0.68 5.35
N ALA A 213 5.98 0.58 5.63
CA ALA A 213 5.95 1.13 6.98
C ALA A 213 4.82 2.16 7.10
N TYR A 214 4.36 2.41 8.31
CA TYR A 214 3.51 3.54 8.59
C TYR A 214 4.28 4.87 8.45
N ALA A 215 3.57 5.97 8.33
CA ALA A 215 4.17 7.30 8.17
C ALA A 215 5.05 7.73 9.37
N ASP A 216 4.84 7.17 10.56
CA ASP A 216 5.66 7.38 11.76
C ASP A 216 6.93 6.50 11.78
N GLY A 217 7.16 5.66 10.76
CA GLY A 217 8.29 4.77 10.63
C GLY A 217 8.11 3.39 11.25
N LYS A 218 6.99 3.10 11.92
CA LYS A 218 6.72 1.74 12.40
C LYS A 218 6.55 0.76 11.24
N PRO A 219 7.17 -0.44 11.29
CA PRO A 219 7.02 -1.43 10.24
C PRO A 219 5.56 -1.85 10.05
N TYR A 220 5.15 -1.95 8.80
CA TYR A 220 3.87 -2.56 8.43
C TYR A 220 4.13 -3.88 7.71
N LYS A 221 3.87 -4.98 8.40
CA LYS A 221 4.08 -6.34 7.89
C LYS A 221 2.73 -6.90 7.47
N GLN A 222 2.43 -6.79 6.17
CA GLN A 222 1.12 -7.11 5.62
C GLN A 222 0.77 -8.59 5.75
N LEU A 223 -0.42 -8.84 6.30
CA LEU A 223 -1.18 -10.09 6.19
C LEU A 223 -2.56 -9.72 5.67
N GLY A 224 -2.77 -9.87 4.37
CA GLY A 224 -4.00 -9.48 3.71
C GLY A 224 -5.04 -10.60 3.66
N THR A 225 -6.32 -10.24 3.56
CA THR A 225 -7.42 -11.13 3.20
C THR A 225 -8.34 -10.48 2.19
N THR A 226 -9.11 -11.28 1.47
CA THR A 226 -10.07 -10.81 0.45
C THR A 226 -11.49 -11.16 0.86
N CYS A 227 -12.38 -10.17 0.82
CA CYS A 227 -13.83 -10.31 0.96
C CYS A 227 -14.51 -9.34 0.00
N TYR A 228 -14.73 -9.75 -1.25
CA TYR A 228 -15.01 -8.83 -2.35
C TYR A 228 -16.19 -7.89 -2.13
N VAL A 229 -17.29 -8.36 -1.57
CA VAL A 229 -18.52 -7.56 -1.41
C VAL A 229 -19.10 -7.62 0.00
N TRP A 230 -18.25 -7.79 1.00
CA TRP A 230 -18.67 -7.85 2.40
C TRP A 230 -19.42 -6.60 2.85
N ASN A 231 -19.05 -5.45 2.31
CA ASN A 231 -19.61 -4.13 2.58
C ASN A 231 -20.95 -3.84 1.87
N LEU A 232 -21.52 -4.83 1.20
CA LEU A 232 -22.77 -4.74 0.42
C LEU A 232 -23.72 -5.91 0.74
N GLN A 233 -23.62 -6.47 1.95
CA GLN A 233 -24.43 -7.62 2.37
C GLN A 233 -25.51 -7.27 3.38
N GLY A 234 -25.54 -6.02 3.86
CA GLY A 234 -26.40 -5.57 4.94
C GLY A 234 -25.74 -5.68 6.31
N ASP A 235 -26.23 -4.86 7.22
CA ASP A 235 -25.57 -4.57 8.51
C ASP A 235 -25.25 -5.83 9.33
N GLU A 236 -26.16 -6.81 9.41
CA GLU A 236 -25.95 -8.01 10.23
C GLU A 236 -24.70 -8.79 9.82
N LEU A 237 -24.55 -9.10 8.51
CA LEU A 237 -23.41 -9.85 8.01
C LEU A 237 -22.14 -9.02 8.00
N GLU A 238 -22.26 -7.72 7.75
CA GLU A 238 -21.13 -6.80 7.78
C GLU A 238 -20.56 -6.63 9.20
N GLU A 239 -21.38 -6.49 10.22
CA GLU A 239 -20.95 -6.45 11.62
C GLU A 239 -20.34 -7.79 12.07
N GLN A 240 -20.90 -8.94 11.60
CA GLN A 240 -20.28 -10.24 11.86
C GLN A 240 -18.90 -10.32 11.21
N THR A 241 -18.73 -9.77 10.00
CA THR A 241 -17.44 -9.73 9.31
C THR A 241 -16.41 -8.89 10.08
N LEU A 242 -16.81 -7.71 10.56
CA LEU A 242 -15.94 -6.85 11.40
C LEU A 242 -15.53 -7.56 12.70
N LYS A 243 -16.45 -8.27 13.35
CA LYS A 243 -16.15 -9.07 14.54
C LYS A 243 -15.14 -10.18 14.25
N THR A 244 -15.27 -10.86 13.13
CA THR A 244 -14.34 -11.91 12.67
C THR A 244 -12.96 -11.30 12.37
N LEU A 245 -12.91 -10.18 11.66
CA LEU A 245 -11.68 -9.46 11.37
C LEU A 245 -10.93 -9.02 12.63
N ALA A 246 -11.65 -8.51 13.64
CA ALA A 246 -11.06 -8.10 14.92
C ALA A 246 -10.36 -9.25 15.66
N ALA A 247 -10.83 -10.49 15.46
CA ALA A 247 -10.25 -11.70 16.06
C ALA A 247 -9.21 -12.40 15.17
N SER A 248 -8.99 -11.90 13.94
CA SER A 248 -8.12 -12.50 12.93
C SER A 248 -6.71 -11.90 12.94
N PRO A 249 -5.73 -12.52 12.28
CA PRO A 249 -4.40 -11.93 12.11
C PRO A 249 -4.31 -10.87 11.02
N PHE A 250 -5.37 -10.66 10.24
CA PHE A 250 -5.33 -9.83 9.05
C PHE A 250 -5.31 -8.34 9.38
N ASN A 251 -4.42 -7.62 8.72
CA ASN A 251 -4.27 -6.17 8.84
C ASN A 251 -4.52 -5.42 7.52
N LYS A 252 -4.98 -6.13 6.48
CA LYS A 252 -5.47 -5.57 5.22
C LYS A 252 -6.65 -6.41 4.72
N ILE A 253 -7.70 -5.74 4.22
CA ILE A 253 -8.81 -6.39 3.53
C ILE A 253 -9.02 -5.78 2.14
N ARG A 254 -9.18 -6.65 1.14
CA ARG A 254 -9.40 -6.26 -0.26
C ARG A 254 -10.87 -6.45 -0.60
N PHE A 255 -11.53 -5.38 -1.10
CA PHE A 255 -12.97 -5.39 -1.41
C PHE A 255 -13.35 -4.34 -2.46
N CYS A 256 -14.54 -4.50 -3.07
CA CYS A 256 -15.00 -3.70 -4.19
C CYS A 256 -15.85 -2.49 -3.75
N VAL A 257 -15.71 -1.37 -4.49
CA VAL A 257 -16.67 -0.28 -4.41
C VAL A 257 -17.99 -0.72 -5.06
N PHE A 258 -17.95 -1.23 -6.30
CA PHE A 258 -19.15 -1.67 -7.00
C PHE A 258 -19.61 -3.06 -6.55
N PRO A 259 -20.92 -3.34 -6.57
CA PRO A 259 -21.43 -4.68 -6.36
C PRO A 259 -20.87 -5.65 -7.42
N LYS A 260 -20.62 -6.88 -7.03
CA LYS A 260 -20.04 -7.93 -7.86
C LYS A 260 -21.06 -9.06 -8.03
N ARG A 261 -21.45 -9.36 -9.29
CA ARG A 261 -22.38 -10.45 -9.61
C ARG A 261 -21.63 -11.64 -10.20
N TYR A 262 -21.80 -12.75 -9.55
CA TYR A 262 -21.21 -14.03 -9.97
C TYR A 262 -21.83 -15.17 -9.16
N GLN A 263 -21.53 -16.40 -9.52
CA GLN A 263 -22.11 -17.63 -8.93
C GLN A 263 -22.23 -17.61 -7.38
N TRP A 264 -21.28 -17.00 -6.69
CA TRP A 264 -21.19 -16.96 -5.22
C TRP A 264 -21.79 -15.71 -4.58
N ASN A 265 -22.25 -14.78 -5.40
CA ASN A 265 -22.97 -13.60 -4.96
C ASN A 265 -23.96 -13.18 -6.05
N THR A 266 -25.18 -13.67 -5.95
CA THR A 266 -26.28 -13.36 -6.87
C THR A 266 -27.27 -12.36 -6.29
N ASN A 267 -27.04 -11.91 -5.05
CA ASN A 267 -27.89 -10.95 -4.36
C ASN A 267 -27.81 -9.59 -5.04
N GLU A 268 -28.93 -8.87 -5.07
CA GLU A 268 -28.88 -7.45 -5.31
C GLU A 268 -28.33 -6.74 -4.08
N PRO A 269 -27.50 -5.69 -4.25
CA PRO A 269 -27.00 -4.91 -3.12
C PRO A 269 -28.13 -4.11 -2.48
N PRO A 270 -28.05 -3.77 -1.18
CA PRO A 270 -29.05 -2.95 -0.50
C PRO A 270 -29.23 -1.56 -1.13
N MET A 271 -28.19 -1.05 -1.76
CA MET A 271 -28.14 0.27 -2.41
C MET A 271 -27.24 0.22 -3.65
N TYR A 272 -27.43 1.18 -4.54
CA TYR A 272 -26.61 1.36 -5.74
C TYR A 272 -25.82 2.67 -5.69
N PRO A 273 -24.65 2.74 -6.35
CA PRO A 273 -23.79 3.92 -6.33
C PRO A 273 -24.34 5.12 -7.10
N PHE A 274 -25.26 4.89 -8.02
CA PHE A 274 -25.89 5.92 -8.83
C PHE A 274 -27.41 5.94 -8.66
N VAL A 275 -28.01 7.09 -8.96
CA VAL A 275 -29.46 7.24 -8.99
C VAL A 275 -30.04 6.43 -10.15
N GLY A 276 -31.16 5.76 -9.94
CA GLY A 276 -31.83 4.96 -10.96
C GLY A 276 -32.02 3.50 -10.52
N ARG A 277 -31.98 2.60 -11.48
CA ARG A 277 -32.21 1.16 -11.29
C ARG A 277 -31.35 0.35 -12.27
N PRO A 278 -31.15 -0.96 -12.02
CA PRO A 278 -30.41 -1.83 -12.92
C PRO A 278 -30.69 -1.60 -14.40
N ARG A 279 -29.63 -1.46 -15.19
CA ARG A 279 -29.65 -1.15 -16.64
C ARG A 279 -30.19 0.24 -17.05
N ASN A 280 -30.49 1.09 -16.08
CA ASN A 280 -30.96 2.47 -16.34
C ASN A 280 -30.55 3.39 -15.19
N PHE A 281 -29.24 3.43 -14.92
CA PHE A 281 -28.64 4.35 -13.95
C PHE A 281 -28.31 5.69 -14.63
N ASP A 282 -28.54 6.77 -13.89
CA ASP A 282 -28.01 8.08 -14.24
C ASP A 282 -26.58 8.21 -13.63
N THR A 283 -25.58 7.88 -14.42
CA THR A 283 -24.16 7.96 -14.03
C THR A 283 -23.68 9.40 -13.78
N THR A 284 -24.53 10.40 -14.02
CA THR A 284 -24.25 11.79 -13.68
C THR A 284 -24.67 12.16 -12.26
N ARG A 285 -25.42 11.29 -11.58
CA ARG A 285 -25.96 11.51 -10.22
C ARG A 285 -25.60 10.35 -9.32
N PHE A 286 -24.71 10.61 -8.38
CA PHE A 286 -24.35 9.63 -7.35
C PHE A 286 -25.44 9.47 -6.31
N ASN A 287 -25.42 8.34 -5.62
CA ASN A 287 -26.24 8.11 -4.42
C ASN A 287 -25.38 8.37 -3.17
N PRO A 288 -25.49 9.52 -2.49
CA PRO A 288 -24.67 9.83 -1.31
C PRO A 288 -24.76 8.78 -0.21
N SER A 289 -25.94 8.21 0.03
CA SER A 289 -26.12 7.19 1.09
C SER A 289 -25.29 5.93 0.86
N TYR A 290 -25.10 5.53 -0.39
CA TYR A 290 -24.21 4.41 -0.75
C TYR A 290 -22.75 4.68 -0.33
N PHE A 291 -22.26 5.87 -0.65
CA PHE A 291 -20.88 6.24 -0.32
C PHE A 291 -20.69 6.53 1.17
N GLN A 292 -21.69 7.09 1.84
CA GLN A 292 -21.68 7.27 3.30
C GLN A 292 -21.60 5.91 4.03
N HIS A 293 -22.31 4.89 3.50
CA HIS A 293 -22.18 3.52 4.01
C HIS A 293 -20.76 2.95 3.78
N LEU A 294 -20.21 3.10 2.57
CA LEU A 294 -18.83 2.70 2.28
C LEU A 294 -17.82 3.38 3.21
N GLU A 295 -17.97 4.69 3.44
CA GLU A 295 -17.14 5.47 4.37
C GLU A 295 -17.23 4.95 5.80
N LYS A 296 -18.44 4.59 6.26
CA LYS A 296 -18.64 3.97 7.58
C LYS A 296 -17.82 2.69 7.69
N ARG A 297 -17.85 1.82 6.68
CA ARG A 297 -17.09 0.56 6.68
C ARG A 297 -15.57 0.79 6.61
N VAL A 298 -15.10 1.79 5.89
CA VAL A 298 -13.67 2.19 5.89
C VAL A 298 -13.24 2.68 7.27
N LEU A 299 -14.08 3.47 7.96
CA LEU A 299 -13.81 3.92 9.33
C LEU A 299 -13.83 2.76 10.34
N ASP A 300 -14.74 1.80 10.19
CA ASP A 300 -14.80 0.62 11.04
C ASP A 300 -13.51 -0.20 10.91
N LEU A 301 -13.01 -0.41 9.69
CA LEU A 301 -11.70 -1.03 9.43
C LEU A 301 -10.55 -0.23 10.05
N GLN A 302 -10.58 1.11 9.94
CA GLN A 302 -9.56 1.97 10.54
C GLN A 302 -9.50 1.82 12.07
N ARG A 303 -10.64 1.70 12.74
CA ARG A 303 -10.73 1.44 14.18
C ARG A 303 -10.12 0.09 14.57
N LEU A 304 -10.23 -0.90 13.69
CA LEU A 304 -9.61 -2.22 13.83
C LEU A 304 -8.13 -2.24 13.41
N ARG A 305 -7.57 -1.11 12.93
CA ARG A 305 -6.21 -1.00 12.38
C ARG A 305 -6.00 -1.90 11.17
N ILE A 306 -7.02 -1.97 10.31
CA ILE A 306 -7.02 -2.74 9.08
C ILE A 306 -7.02 -1.79 7.90
N GLU A 307 -6.09 -2.01 6.98
CA GLU A 307 -6.00 -1.26 5.73
C GLU A 307 -7.13 -1.69 4.78
N ALA A 308 -7.80 -0.72 4.20
CA ALA A 308 -8.88 -0.87 3.23
C ALA A 308 -8.31 -0.80 1.81
N ASP A 309 -8.05 -1.95 1.20
CA ASP A 309 -7.59 -2.08 -0.19
C ASP A 309 -8.81 -2.09 -1.11
N ILE A 310 -9.15 -0.91 -1.61
CA ILE A 310 -10.43 -0.63 -2.28
C ILE A 310 -10.30 -0.85 -3.79
N ILE A 311 -11.00 -1.85 -4.30
CA ILE A 311 -11.09 -2.15 -5.73
C ILE A 311 -12.09 -1.18 -6.38
N LEU A 312 -11.59 -0.31 -7.25
CA LEU A 312 -12.38 0.72 -7.91
C LEU A 312 -13.23 0.16 -9.05
N LEU A 313 -12.68 -0.78 -9.84
CA LEU A 313 -13.35 -1.36 -11.01
C LEU A 313 -13.13 -2.89 -11.05
N HIS A 314 -14.04 -3.62 -11.70
CA HIS A 314 -13.92 -5.07 -11.89
C HIS A 314 -14.81 -5.56 -13.05
N PRO A 315 -14.53 -6.74 -13.67
CA PRO A 315 -15.29 -7.26 -14.82
C PRO A 315 -16.58 -8.02 -14.43
N TYR A 316 -16.91 -8.14 -13.16
CA TYR A 316 -17.93 -9.07 -12.65
C TYR A 316 -19.29 -8.38 -12.45
N ASP A 317 -19.83 -7.85 -13.52
CA ASP A 317 -21.18 -7.25 -13.57
C ASP A 317 -22.20 -8.24 -14.18
N ASP A 318 -21.75 -9.09 -15.10
CA ASP A 318 -22.58 -10.02 -15.87
C ASP A 318 -23.76 -9.33 -16.58
N GLY A 319 -23.59 -8.06 -16.93
CA GLY A 319 -24.61 -7.22 -17.56
C GLY A 319 -25.79 -6.87 -16.65
N ALA A 320 -25.66 -7.04 -15.35
CA ALA A 320 -26.70 -6.74 -14.37
C ALA A 320 -26.91 -5.24 -14.22
N TRP A 321 -25.82 -4.50 -14.10
CA TRP A 321 -25.86 -3.07 -13.75
C TRP A 321 -25.23 -2.17 -14.81
N GLY A 322 -24.18 -2.63 -15.52
CA GLY A 322 -23.47 -1.90 -16.57
C GLY A 322 -22.22 -1.14 -16.09
N PHE A 323 -21.77 -1.36 -14.85
CA PHE A 323 -20.61 -0.66 -14.28
C PHE A 323 -19.29 -1.10 -14.90
N ASP A 324 -19.20 -2.32 -15.44
CA ASP A 324 -18.05 -2.83 -16.18
C ASP A 324 -17.86 -2.19 -17.57
N ARG A 325 -18.86 -1.43 -18.04
CA ARG A 325 -18.96 -0.85 -19.40
C ARG A 325 -18.99 0.67 -19.43
N MET A 326 -18.78 1.32 -18.30
CA MET A 326 -18.75 2.77 -18.23
C MET A 326 -17.77 3.36 -19.24
N THR A 327 -18.18 4.46 -19.88
CA THR A 327 -17.34 5.23 -20.81
C THR A 327 -16.22 5.96 -20.04
N ALA A 328 -15.21 6.43 -20.77
CA ALA A 328 -14.12 7.18 -20.16
C ALA A 328 -14.59 8.41 -19.36
N VAL A 329 -15.64 9.10 -19.82
CA VAL A 329 -16.21 10.26 -19.13
C VAL A 329 -16.91 9.85 -17.82
N GLU A 330 -17.60 8.72 -17.82
CA GLU A 330 -18.24 8.16 -16.64
C GLU A 330 -17.24 7.65 -15.62
N ASP A 331 -16.20 6.94 -16.09
CA ASP A 331 -15.08 6.52 -15.25
C ASP A 331 -14.43 7.71 -14.55
N ASP A 332 -14.07 8.75 -15.31
CA ASP A 332 -13.39 9.94 -14.77
C ASP A 332 -14.22 10.65 -13.70
N ARG A 333 -15.52 10.76 -13.93
CA ARG A 333 -16.45 11.36 -12.97
C ARG A 333 -16.53 10.53 -11.69
N TYR A 334 -16.74 9.23 -11.84
CA TYR A 334 -16.82 8.28 -10.74
C TYR A 334 -15.54 8.29 -9.91
N LEU A 335 -14.39 8.14 -10.55
CA LEU A 335 -13.10 8.07 -9.87
C LEU A 335 -12.75 9.36 -9.13
N LYS A 336 -13.00 10.53 -9.74
CA LYS A 336 -12.81 11.82 -9.05
C LYS A 336 -13.69 11.94 -7.81
N TYR A 337 -14.94 11.50 -7.90
CA TYR A 337 -15.88 11.55 -6.78
C TYR A 337 -15.43 10.62 -5.64
N VAL A 338 -15.05 9.38 -5.95
CA VAL A 338 -14.60 8.41 -4.95
C VAL A 338 -13.31 8.85 -4.29
N VAL A 339 -12.33 9.35 -5.07
CA VAL A 339 -11.04 9.83 -4.55
C VAL A 339 -11.26 11.04 -3.64
N ALA A 340 -12.07 12.03 -4.05
CA ALA A 340 -12.38 13.19 -3.21
C ALA A 340 -13.02 12.81 -1.87
N ARG A 341 -13.82 11.73 -1.85
CA ARG A 341 -14.49 11.23 -0.64
C ARG A 341 -13.56 10.47 0.29
N LEU A 342 -12.68 9.63 -0.24
CA LEU A 342 -11.99 8.60 0.54
C LEU A 342 -10.48 8.85 0.74
N ALA A 343 -9.83 9.69 -0.05
CA ALA A 343 -8.38 9.86 0.02
C ALA A 343 -7.88 10.38 1.38
N ALA A 344 -8.69 11.14 2.12
CA ALA A 344 -8.34 11.64 3.45
C ALA A 344 -8.32 10.56 4.55
N PHE A 345 -8.91 9.38 4.32
CA PHE A 345 -8.82 8.27 5.27
C PHE A 345 -7.42 7.66 5.22
N ARG A 346 -6.73 7.56 6.35
CA ARG A 346 -5.33 7.12 6.40
C ARG A 346 -5.12 5.64 6.07
N ASN A 347 -6.16 4.81 6.19
CA ASN A 347 -6.12 3.37 5.94
C ASN A 347 -6.59 2.97 4.53
N VAL A 348 -6.72 3.89 3.59
CA VAL A 348 -7.14 3.59 2.21
C VAL A 348 -5.93 3.26 1.35
N TRP A 349 -6.06 2.14 0.60
CA TRP A 349 -5.23 1.80 -0.55
C TRP A 349 -6.14 1.73 -1.78
N TRP A 350 -5.60 2.09 -2.94
CA TRP A 350 -6.31 2.02 -4.20
C TRP A 350 -5.90 0.79 -5.00
N SER A 351 -6.87 -0.04 -5.39
CA SER A 351 -6.72 -1.05 -6.42
C SER A 351 -7.54 -0.61 -7.64
N LEU A 352 -6.89 -0.20 -8.74
CA LEU A 352 -7.61 0.30 -9.92
C LEU A 352 -8.62 -0.71 -10.42
N ALA A 353 -8.21 -1.98 -10.47
CA ALA A 353 -9.10 -3.05 -10.86
C ALA A 353 -8.74 -4.37 -10.18
N ASN A 354 -9.75 -5.22 -10.01
CA ASN A 354 -9.56 -6.66 -9.90
C ASN A 354 -9.59 -7.26 -11.30
N GLU A 355 -8.52 -8.00 -11.68
CA GLU A 355 -8.42 -8.70 -12.96
C GLU A 355 -8.70 -7.79 -14.16
N TYR A 356 -7.93 -6.71 -14.25
CA TYR A 356 -8.07 -5.63 -15.23
C TYR A 356 -8.20 -6.14 -16.66
N ASP A 357 -7.48 -7.22 -16.99
CA ASP A 357 -7.38 -7.84 -18.32
C ASP A 357 -8.64 -8.63 -18.72
N PHE A 358 -9.59 -8.82 -17.79
CA PHE A 358 -10.92 -9.38 -18.09
C PHE A 358 -11.96 -8.29 -18.38
N MET A 359 -11.65 -7.01 -18.16
CA MET A 359 -12.53 -5.89 -18.52
C MET A 359 -12.44 -5.57 -20.01
N LYS A 360 -13.22 -6.26 -20.81
CA LYS A 360 -13.17 -6.27 -22.29
C LYS A 360 -13.44 -4.91 -22.96
N PHE A 361 -14.01 -3.96 -22.23
CA PHE A 361 -14.36 -2.63 -22.72
C PHE A 361 -13.32 -1.57 -22.39
N LYS A 362 -12.19 -1.96 -21.80
CA LYS A 362 -11.08 -1.07 -21.47
C LYS A 362 -9.77 -1.59 -22.08
N THR A 363 -9.04 -0.65 -22.65
CA THR A 363 -7.72 -0.89 -23.25
C THR A 363 -6.59 -0.64 -22.24
N GLU A 364 -5.35 -0.96 -22.60
CA GLU A 364 -4.19 -0.62 -21.79
C GLU A 364 -4.04 0.91 -21.61
N ASP A 365 -4.35 1.69 -22.65
CA ASP A 365 -4.33 3.16 -22.61
C ASP A 365 -5.41 3.71 -21.64
N ASP A 366 -6.56 3.06 -21.56
CA ASP A 366 -7.57 3.41 -20.55
C ASP A 366 -7.05 3.20 -19.13
N TRP A 367 -6.35 2.11 -18.87
CA TRP A 367 -5.76 1.84 -17.56
C TRP A 367 -4.65 2.83 -17.21
N GLU A 368 -3.83 3.22 -18.19
CA GLU A 368 -2.83 4.27 -17.99
C GLU A 368 -3.48 5.62 -17.63
N ARG A 369 -4.52 6.02 -18.37
CA ARG A 369 -5.32 7.23 -18.10
C ARG A 369 -5.95 7.17 -16.71
N ILE A 370 -6.59 6.05 -16.34
CA ILE A 370 -7.24 5.85 -15.04
C ILE A 370 -6.20 5.92 -13.91
N GLY A 371 -5.04 5.26 -14.08
CA GLY A 371 -3.98 5.29 -13.08
C GLY A 371 -3.43 6.70 -12.83
N GLN A 372 -3.19 7.45 -13.91
CA GLN A 372 -2.77 8.85 -13.82
C GLN A 372 -3.85 9.74 -13.20
N LEU A 373 -5.12 9.50 -13.52
CA LEU A 373 -6.23 10.25 -12.96
C LEU A 373 -6.38 10.03 -11.46
N VAL A 374 -6.36 8.78 -10.99
CA VAL A 374 -6.47 8.47 -9.55
C VAL A 374 -5.27 9.05 -8.80
N SER A 375 -4.05 8.79 -9.28
CA SER A 375 -2.83 9.31 -8.66
C SER A 375 -2.78 10.84 -8.62
N GLY A 376 -3.23 11.50 -9.70
CA GLY A 376 -3.21 12.97 -9.81
C GLY A 376 -4.32 13.69 -9.04
N ASN A 377 -5.42 12.99 -8.67
CA ASN A 377 -6.51 13.55 -7.88
C ASN A 377 -6.43 13.16 -6.39
N ASP A 378 -5.49 12.31 -5.98
CA ASP A 378 -5.24 11.94 -4.59
C ASP A 378 -4.13 12.83 -3.99
N PRO A 379 -4.48 13.87 -3.23
CA PRO A 379 -3.50 14.81 -2.66
C PRO A 379 -2.69 14.19 -1.50
N PHE A 380 -3.05 13.00 -1.05
CA PHE A 380 -2.40 12.31 0.08
C PHE A 380 -1.53 11.14 -0.36
N HIS A 381 -1.43 10.87 -1.66
CA HIS A 381 -0.56 9.84 -2.26
C HIS A 381 -0.72 8.47 -1.60
N ARG A 382 -1.96 7.98 -1.48
CA ARG A 382 -2.27 6.65 -0.97
C ARG A 382 -1.67 5.57 -1.87
N LEU A 383 -1.40 4.41 -1.30
CA LEU A 383 -0.87 3.29 -2.08
C LEU A 383 -1.82 2.94 -3.22
N LEU A 384 -1.25 2.70 -4.39
CA LEU A 384 -2.02 2.46 -5.62
C LEU A 384 -1.43 1.28 -6.40
N GLY A 385 -2.27 0.31 -6.74
CA GLY A 385 -1.92 -0.86 -7.53
C GLY A 385 -2.97 -1.19 -8.60
N ILE A 386 -2.65 -2.17 -9.45
CA ILE A 386 -3.57 -2.76 -10.42
C ILE A 386 -3.35 -4.27 -10.44
N HIS A 387 -4.43 -5.04 -10.40
CA HIS A 387 -4.39 -6.49 -10.27
C HIS A 387 -4.79 -7.19 -11.57
N ASN A 388 -3.98 -8.15 -12.00
CA ASN A 388 -4.20 -8.94 -13.21
C ASN A 388 -4.98 -10.24 -12.96
N GLY A 389 -5.69 -10.72 -13.99
CA GLY A 389 -6.21 -12.08 -14.05
C GLY A 389 -5.20 -13.05 -14.69
N LYS A 390 -4.82 -12.80 -15.93
CA LYS A 390 -3.87 -13.63 -16.70
C LYS A 390 -2.68 -12.85 -17.22
N VAL A 391 -2.91 -11.60 -17.65
CA VAL A 391 -1.91 -10.76 -18.31
C VAL A 391 -1.34 -9.78 -17.30
N LEU A 392 -0.07 -9.92 -16.96
CA LEU A 392 0.61 -9.03 -16.04
C LEU A 392 0.68 -7.62 -16.62
N PHE A 393 0.16 -6.63 -15.87
CA PHE A 393 0.29 -5.22 -16.24
C PHE A 393 1.74 -4.75 -16.11
N ASN A 394 2.11 -3.71 -16.84
CA ASN A 394 3.42 -3.10 -16.68
C ASN A 394 3.54 -2.40 -15.32
N GLN A 395 4.00 -3.14 -14.31
CA GLN A 395 4.14 -2.66 -12.93
C GLN A 395 5.23 -1.58 -12.74
N THR A 396 6.00 -1.23 -13.79
CA THR A 396 7.01 -0.16 -13.71
C THR A 396 6.42 1.25 -13.78
N ARG A 397 5.14 1.39 -14.11
CA ARG A 397 4.48 2.70 -14.24
C ARG A 397 4.67 3.55 -12.98
N PRO A 398 4.94 4.87 -13.11
CA PRO A 398 5.24 5.75 -11.97
C PRO A 398 4.10 5.87 -10.95
N TRP A 399 2.84 5.79 -11.41
CA TRP A 399 1.67 5.87 -10.55
C TRP A 399 1.44 4.59 -9.72
N ILE A 400 2.05 3.46 -10.06
CA ILE A 400 1.97 2.21 -9.29
C ILE A 400 2.96 2.28 -8.14
N THR A 401 2.49 2.13 -6.91
CA THR A 401 3.33 2.12 -5.70
C THR A 401 3.80 0.72 -5.32
N HIS A 402 3.00 -0.30 -5.57
CA HIS A 402 3.28 -1.70 -5.31
C HIS A 402 2.69 -2.58 -6.42
N ALA A 403 3.31 -3.69 -6.71
CA ALA A 403 2.84 -4.63 -7.72
C ALA A 403 1.84 -5.61 -7.09
N SER A 404 0.57 -5.46 -7.45
CA SER A 404 -0.50 -6.40 -7.10
C SER A 404 -0.60 -7.49 -8.17
N ILE A 405 -0.37 -8.76 -7.80
CA ILE A 405 -0.20 -9.84 -8.76
C ILE A 405 -1.08 -11.04 -8.39
N GLN A 406 -1.78 -11.57 -9.40
CA GLN A 406 -2.40 -12.90 -9.32
C GLN A 406 -1.45 -13.93 -9.94
N ASN A 407 -0.77 -14.70 -9.12
CA ASN A 407 0.04 -15.80 -9.61
C ASN A 407 0.33 -16.83 -8.53
N GLY A 408 -0.55 -17.79 -8.39
CA GLY A 408 -0.41 -18.87 -7.40
C GLY A 408 0.77 -19.81 -7.64
N ALA A 409 1.41 -19.81 -8.82
CA ALA A 409 2.61 -20.59 -9.05
C ALA A 409 3.87 -19.84 -8.61
N ALA A 410 3.95 -18.54 -8.86
CA ALA A 410 5.13 -17.75 -8.55
C ALA A 410 5.46 -17.68 -7.05
N VAL A 411 4.46 -17.71 -6.19
CA VAL A 411 4.66 -17.68 -4.74
C VAL A 411 5.38 -18.93 -4.21
N ALA A 412 5.32 -20.04 -4.94
CA ALA A 412 6.01 -21.28 -4.60
C ALA A 412 7.46 -21.33 -5.11
N GLU A 413 7.89 -20.36 -5.93
CA GLU A 413 9.19 -20.31 -6.57
C GLU A 413 9.91 -19.01 -6.20
N PHE A 414 10.89 -19.06 -5.31
CA PHE A 414 11.63 -17.88 -4.84
C PHE A 414 12.26 -17.07 -5.97
N GLY A 415 12.82 -17.73 -6.98
CA GLY A 415 13.45 -17.06 -8.11
C GLY A 415 12.52 -16.15 -8.89
N ARG A 416 11.22 -16.48 -8.97
CA ARG A 416 10.24 -15.60 -9.62
C ARG A 416 9.95 -14.35 -8.79
N ALA A 417 9.88 -14.48 -7.48
CA ALA A 417 9.70 -13.34 -6.60
C ALA A 417 10.89 -12.35 -6.76
N GLU A 418 12.11 -12.89 -6.83
CA GLU A 418 13.31 -12.08 -7.04
C GLU A 418 13.29 -11.37 -8.39
N ILE A 419 12.91 -12.07 -9.48
CA ILE A 419 12.76 -11.47 -10.81
C ILE A 419 11.73 -10.32 -10.78
N TYR A 420 10.58 -10.49 -10.15
CA TYR A 420 9.57 -9.44 -10.05
C TYR A 420 10.07 -8.24 -9.24
N ARG A 421 10.74 -8.49 -8.12
CA ARG A 421 11.34 -7.42 -7.30
C ARG A 421 12.38 -6.63 -8.09
N ASP A 422 13.28 -7.31 -8.77
CA ASP A 422 14.35 -6.66 -9.55
C ASP A 422 13.80 -5.91 -10.77
N ALA A 423 12.80 -6.49 -11.47
CA ALA A 423 12.17 -5.87 -12.63
C ALA A 423 11.34 -4.64 -12.27
N PHE A 424 10.56 -4.71 -11.18
CA PHE A 424 9.61 -3.65 -10.85
C PHE A 424 10.14 -2.66 -9.82
N ARG A 425 11.10 -3.05 -8.98
CA ARG A 425 11.71 -2.24 -7.91
C ARG A 425 10.66 -1.65 -6.97
N LYS A 426 9.70 -2.48 -6.58
CA LYS A 426 8.53 -2.14 -5.75
C LYS A 426 8.19 -3.32 -4.84
N PRO A 427 7.42 -3.11 -3.74
CA PRO A 427 6.83 -4.21 -3.00
C PRO A 427 5.99 -5.11 -3.91
N ILE A 428 6.13 -6.42 -3.78
CA ILE A 428 5.33 -7.40 -4.49
C ILE A 428 4.27 -7.96 -3.54
N VAL A 429 3.02 -7.83 -3.92
CA VAL A 429 1.88 -8.37 -3.19
C VAL A 429 1.16 -9.37 -4.08
N TYR A 430 1.23 -10.64 -3.74
CA TYR A 430 0.41 -11.68 -4.36
C TYR A 430 -0.97 -11.65 -3.74
N ASP A 431 -1.83 -10.75 -4.21
CA ASP A 431 -3.17 -10.55 -3.64
C ASP A 431 -4.07 -11.76 -3.86
N GLU A 432 -3.82 -12.55 -4.89
CA GLU A 432 -4.51 -13.81 -5.13
C GLU A 432 -3.53 -14.96 -5.40
N VAL A 433 -3.46 -15.88 -4.45
CA VAL A 433 -2.58 -17.08 -4.50
C VAL A 433 -3.37 -18.38 -4.53
N LYS A 434 -4.61 -18.37 -5.01
CA LYS A 434 -5.67 -19.34 -4.77
C LYS A 434 -6.19 -19.25 -3.32
N TYR A 435 -7.28 -19.96 -3.04
CA TYR A 435 -7.99 -19.85 -1.77
C TYR A 435 -8.15 -21.22 -1.10
N GLU A 436 -8.03 -21.22 0.23
CA GLU A 436 -8.34 -22.37 1.07
C GLU A 436 -9.84 -22.68 0.96
N GLY A 437 -10.21 -23.95 0.74
CA GLY A 437 -11.63 -24.27 0.66
C GLY A 437 -11.96 -25.58 -0.02
N ASP A 438 -13.23 -25.72 -0.40
CA ASP A 438 -13.81 -26.95 -0.92
C ASP A 438 -14.74 -26.74 -2.16
N ILE A 439 -14.74 -25.55 -2.76
CA ILE A 439 -15.47 -25.37 -4.02
C ILE A 439 -14.81 -26.16 -5.16
N GLU A 440 -15.57 -26.51 -6.20
CA GLU A 440 -15.07 -27.35 -7.31
C GLU A 440 -14.00 -26.66 -8.16
N SER A 441 -13.98 -25.33 -8.15
CA SER A 441 -13.00 -24.56 -8.90
C SER A 441 -11.60 -24.71 -8.29
N ARG A 442 -10.62 -25.12 -9.09
CA ARG A 442 -9.23 -25.34 -8.63
C ARG A 442 -8.57 -24.13 -7.94
N TRP A 443 -9.07 -22.94 -8.16
CA TRP A 443 -8.56 -21.72 -7.53
C TRP A 443 -9.06 -21.53 -6.09
N GLY A 444 -10.19 -22.17 -5.73
CA GLY A 444 -10.79 -22.13 -4.40
C GLY A 444 -10.82 -23.50 -3.73
N HIS A 445 -9.80 -24.34 -3.96
CA HIS A 445 -9.75 -25.71 -3.48
C HIS A 445 -8.32 -26.13 -3.10
N ILE A 446 -7.61 -25.24 -2.39
CA ILE A 446 -6.34 -25.63 -1.78
C ILE A 446 -6.54 -25.96 -0.31
N SER A 447 -5.65 -26.78 0.23
CA SER A 447 -5.68 -27.11 1.66
C SER A 447 -5.15 -25.93 2.50
N ALA A 448 -5.44 -25.96 3.81
CA ALA A 448 -4.91 -25.01 4.76
C ALA A 448 -3.37 -25.05 4.84
N GLU A 449 -2.78 -26.25 4.74
CA GLU A 449 -1.33 -26.44 4.71
C GLU A 449 -0.70 -25.75 3.50
N GLU A 450 -1.35 -25.87 2.32
CA GLU A 450 -0.90 -25.18 1.11
C GLU A 450 -0.99 -23.66 1.24
N MET A 451 -2.05 -23.13 1.89
CA MET A 451 -2.18 -21.71 2.16
C MET A 451 -1.05 -21.21 3.08
N VAL A 452 -0.80 -21.91 4.17
CA VAL A 452 0.29 -21.58 5.11
C VAL A 452 1.65 -21.65 4.41
N PHE A 453 1.88 -22.72 3.61
CA PHE A 453 3.09 -22.87 2.81
C PHE A 453 3.35 -21.65 1.90
N ARG A 454 2.31 -21.12 1.23
CA ARG A 454 2.42 -19.97 0.33
C ARG A 454 2.78 -18.69 1.06
N PHE A 455 2.19 -18.46 2.22
CA PHE A 455 2.51 -17.30 3.05
C PHE A 455 3.96 -17.33 3.55
N TRP A 456 4.44 -18.48 4.02
CA TRP A 456 5.83 -18.62 4.46
C TRP A 456 6.82 -18.46 3.30
N ASN A 457 6.54 -19.02 2.14
CA ASN A 457 7.38 -18.83 0.95
C ASN A 457 7.43 -17.37 0.51
N ALA A 458 6.29 -16.68 0.46
CA ALA A 458 6.25 -15.27 0.16
C ALA A 458 7.07 -14.45 1.16
N THR A 459 6.95 -14.75 2.45
CA THR A 459 7.73 -14.11 3.51
C THR A 459 9.23 -14.28 3.30
N ILE A 460 9.69 -15.52 3.07
CA ILE A 460 11.11 -15.82 2.82
C ILE A 460 11.63 -15.08 1.59
N ALA A 461 10.81 -14.96 0.55
CA ALA A 461 11.15 -14.25 -0.68
C ALA A 461 11.12 -12.71 -0.55
N GLY A 462 10.76 -12.17 0.62
CA GLY A 462 10.62 -10.73 0.82
C GLY A 462 9.44 -10.13 0.07
N THR A 463 8.34 -10.87 -0.05
CA THR A 463 7.09 -10.49 -0.71
C THR A 463 5.91 -10.72 0.23
N TYR A 464 4.69 -10.37 -0.21
CA TYR A 464 3.49 -10.44 0.59
C TYR A 464 2.41 -11.28 -0.09
N CYS A 465 1.51 -11.87 0.72
CA CYS A 465 0.41 -12.70 0.25
C CYS A 465 -0.95 -12.18 0.71
N GLY A 466 -2.00 -12.49 -0.09
CA GLY A 466 -3.40 -12.36 0.26
C GLY A 466 -4.06 -13.71 0.54
N HIS A 467 -4.78 -13.77 1.65
CA HIS A 467 -5.59 -14.91 2.06
C HIS A 467 -7.02 -14.81 1.50
N GLY A 468 -7.70 -15.94 1.44
CA GLY A 468 -9.14 -16.03 1.21
C GLY A 468 -9.62 -17.44 1.46
N GLU A 469 -10.89 -17.59 1.81
CA GLU A 469 -11.55 -18.87 2.03
C GLU A 469 -12.80 -19.05 1.18
N THR A 470 -13.00 -20.25 0.72
CA THR A 470 -14.10 -20.65 -0.15
C THR A 470 -14.77 -21.94 0.33
N TYR A 471 -14.93 -22.10 1.65
CA TYR A 471 -15.67 -23.22 2.22
C TYR A 471 -17.17 -23.05 2.00
N LYS A 472 -17.81 -24.04 1.40
CA LYS A 472 -19.26 -24.13 1.27
C LYS A 472 -19.92 -24.32 2.64
N SER A 473 -21.12 -23.81 2.77
CA SER A 473 -21.98 -23.96 3.96
C SER A 473 -23.44 -23.79 3.58
N ASP A 474 -24.33 -24.25 4.45
CA ASP A 474 -25.79 -24.21 4.21
C ASP A 474 -26.32 -22.78 4.00
N ASP A 475 -25.68 -21.80 4.63
CA ASP A 475 -26.00 -20.37 4.49
C ASP A 475 -25.46 -19.75 3.18
N GLN A 476 -24.66 -20.47 2.39
CA GLN A 476 -24.01 -20.03 1.16
C GLN A 476 -23.15 -18.76 1.34
N ILE A 477 -22.65 -18.52 2.55
CA ILE A 477 -21.76 -17.40 2.86
C ILE A 477 -20.32 -17.90 2.80
N LEU A 478 -19.60 -17.49 1.76
CA LEU A 478 -18.17 -17.72 1.60
C LEU A 478 -17.41 -16.48 1.99
N TRP A 479 -16.42 -16.63 2.87
CA TRP A 479 -15.59 -15.52 3.35
C TRP A 479 -15.01 -14.65 2.22
N TRP A 480 -14.36 -15.28 1.26
CA TRP A 480 -13.78 -14.61 0.09
C TRP A 480 -14.78 -13.72 -0.67
N SER A 481 -16.05 -14.07 -0.65
CA SER A 481 -17.12 -13.37 -1.36
C SER A 481 -17.81 -12.34 -0.47
N LYS A 482 -18.43 -12.79 0.60
CA LYS A 482 -19.40 -12.05 1.40
C LYS A 482 -18.91 -11.70 2.81
N GLY A 483 -17.77 -12.22 3.25
CA GLY A 483 -17.33 -12.09 4.63
C GLY A 483 -17.99 -13.14 5.55
N GLY A 484 -18.42 -12.73 6.74
CA GLY A 484 -19.03 -13.61 7.74
C GLY A 484 -18.00 -14.20 8.71
N VAL A 485 -17.91 -15.52 8.77
CA VAL A 485 -17.03 -16.25 9.69
C VAL A 485 -15.96 -17.01 8.93
N LEU A 486 -14.72 -16.98 9.42
CA LEU A 486 -13.62 -17.82 8.94
C LEU A 486 -13.85 -19.27 9.40
N LYS A 487 -13.73 -20.21 8.47
CA LYS A 487 -13.97 -21.66 8.68
C LYS A 487 -12.70 -22.50 8.52
N GLY A 488 -11.68 -21.91 7.89
CA GLY A 488 -10.42 -22.56 7.58
C GLY A 488 -9.48 -22.73 8.75
N GLN A 489 -8.43 -23.50 8.55
CA GLN A 489 -7.41 -23.73 9.55
C GLN A 489 -6.19 -22.82 9.39
N SER A 490 -5.99 -22.24 8.21
CA SER A 490 -4.85 -21.36 7.96
C SER A 490 -4.85 -20.07 8.81
N PRO A 491 -5.98 -19.42 9.16
CA PRO A 491 -5.93 -18.18 9.91
C PRO A 491 -5.19 -18.27 11.24
N ALA A 492 -5.35 -19.35 12.00
CA ALA A 492 -4.62 -19.58 13.24
C ALA A 492 -3.09 -19.71 13.01
N ARG A 493 -2.69 -20.39 11.92
CA ARG A 493 -1.28 -20.54 11.52
C ARG A 493 -0.68 -19.27 10.98
N LEU A 494 -1.49 -18.45 10.32
CA LEU A 494 -1.09 -17.09 9.91
C LEU A 494 -0.96 -16.15 11.10
N ALA A 495 -1.74 -16.32 12.16
CA ALA A 495 -1.53 -15.61 13.42
C ALA A 495 -0.18 -16.00 14.07
N PHE A 496 0.25 -17.26 13.94
CA PHE A 496 1.59 -17.67 14.36
C PHE A 496 2.69 -17.03 13.50
N LEU A 497 2.52 -17.01 12.17
CA LEU A 497 3.43 -16.29 11.27
C LEU A 497 3.53 -14.82 11.65
N LYS A 498 2.39 -14.17 11.93
CA LYS A 498 2.37 -12.77 12.38
C LYS A 498 3.26 -12.54 13.60
N LYS A 499 3.18 -13.40 14.62
CA LYS A 499 4.05 -13.32 15.81
C LYS A 499 5.52 -13.44 15.45
N VAL A 500 5.88 -14.34 14.51
CA VAL A 500 7.26 -14.49 14.05
C VAL A 500 7.73 -13.23 13.31
N LEU A 501 6.85 -12.61 12.53
CA LEU A 501 7.14 -11.37 11.83
C LEU A 501 7.23 -10.16 12.78
N ASP A 502 6.38 -10.08 13.80
CA ASP A 502 6.43 -9.00 14.80
C ASP A 502 7.82 -8.98 15.52
N ASP A 503 8.42 -10.15 15.70
CA ASP A 503 9.77 -10.32 16.27
C ASP A 503 10.92 -10.17 15.24
N SER A 504 10.63 -9.94 13.97
CA SER A 504 11.64 -9.82 12.91
C SER A 504 12.08 -8.36 12.73
N PRO A 505 13.23 -8.12 12.06
CA PRO A 505 13.74 -6.76 11.83
C PRO A 505 12.73 -5.82 11.20
N ALA A 506 12.84 -4.55 11.57
CA ALA A 506 11.95 -3.48 11.09
C ALA A 506 12.08 -3.24 9.58
N GLU A 507 13.27 -3.45 9.05
CA GLU A 507 13.59 -3.24 7.63
C GLU A 507 12.89 -4.21 6.70
N GLY A 508 12.40 -5.35 7.23
CA GLY A 508 11.73 -6.41 6.48
C GLY A 508 12.61 -7.66 6.30
N ILE A 509 12.04 -8.66 5.66
CA ILE A 509 12.71 -9.92 5.32
C ILE A 509 13.16 -9.85 3.87
N GLU A 510 14.46 -10.02 3.63
CA GLU A 510 15.07 -10.10 2.33
C GLU A 510 15.45 -11.54 1.99
N PHE A 511 15.33 -11.97 0.73
CA PHE A 511 15.88 -13.23 0.29
C PHE A 511 17.42 -13.10 0.26
N VAL A 512 18.14 -13.91 1.06
CA VAL A 512 19.56 -13.70 1.32
C VAL A 512 20.49 -14.76 0.72
N ASP A 513 19.97 -15.81 0.11
CA ASP A 513 20.77 -16.79 -0.64
C ASP A 513 20.76 -16.47 -2.14
N LYS A 514 21.87 -15.94 -2.64
CA LYS A 514 22.03 -15.56 -4.05
C LYS A 514 21.77 -16.71 -5.03
N TRP A 515 22.14 -17.91 -4.66
CA TRP A 515 22.03 -19.07 -5.56
C TRP A 515 20.75 -19.86 -5.36
N GLN A 516 19.93 -19.47 -4.36
CA GLN A 516 18.66 -20.10 -4.07
C GLN A 516 18.76 -21.60 -3.68
N ASP A 517 19.95 -22.03 -3.28
CA ASP A 517 20.19 -23.39 -2.82
C ASP A 517 19.53 -23.67 -1.47
N THR A 518 19.32 -22.62 -0.69
CA THR A 518 18.69 -22.67 0.62
C THR A 518 17.51 -21.69 0.68
N PRO A 519 16.30 -22.11 1.05
CA PRO A 519 15.14 -21.23 1.20
C PRO A 519 15.27 -20.38 2.46
N ILE A 520 16.16 -19.38 2.43
CA ILE A 520 16.52 -18.53 3.56
C ILE A 520 16.27 -17.06 3.25
N GLY A 521 15.44 -16.43 4.08
CA GLY A 521 15.24 -14.99 4.12
C GLY A 521 15.78 -14.40 5.41
N GLY A 522 15.91 -13.10 5.49
CA GLY A 522 16.37 -12.45 6.71
C GLY A 522 16.80 -11.00 6.52
N HIS A 523 17.52 -10.52 7.52
CA HIS A 523 18.27 -9.27 7.51
C HIS A 523 19.69 -9.56 7.96
N ALA A 524 20.53 -9.85 6.97
CA ALA A 524 21.92 -10.26 7.25
C ALA A 524 22.75 -9.08 7.79
N PRO A 525 23.60 -9.27 8.81
CA PRO A 525 23.98 -10.56 9.40
C PRO A 525 23.21 -10.94 10.68
N ASP A 526 22.13 -10.23 11.04
CA ASP A 526 21.61 -10.27 12.42
C ASP A 526 20.42 -11.23 12.59
N TYR A 527 19.66 -11.50 11.52
CA TYR A 527 18.45 -12.29 11.59
C TYR A 527 18.24 -13.13 10.33
N TYR A 528 17.87 -14.41 10.51
CA TYR A 528 17.57 -15.31 9.40
C TYR A 528 16.37 -16.19 9.71
N LEU A 529 15.59 -16.48 8.65
CA LEU A 529 14.51 -17.48 8.63
C LEU A 529 14.76 -18.46 7.48
N VAL A 530 14.93 -19.73 7.82
CA VAL A 530 14.96 -20.84 6.86
C VAL A 530 13.58 -21.48 6.86
N TYR A 531 12.99 -21.73 5.70
CA TYR A 531 11.71 -22.45 5.62
C TYR A 531 11.84 -23.66 4.71
N LEU A 532 11.68 -24.86 5.31
CA LEU A 532 11.91 -26.14 4.62
C LEU A 532 10.65 -26.62 3.84
N GLY A 533 9.55 -25.89 3.98
CA GLY A 533 8.35 -26.11 3.18
C GLY A 533 7.79 -27.52 3.36
N LYS A 534 7.62 -28.23 2.24
CA LYS A 534 7.03 -29.57 2.19
C LYS A 534 8.04 -30.69 2.45
N GLU A 535 9.30 -30.37 2.56
CA GLU A 535 10.34 -31.35 2.89
C GLU A 535 10.31 -31.72 4.36
N ALA A 536 10.79 -32.92 4.68
CA ALA A 536 10.77 -33.48 6.02
C ALA A 536 12.16 -34.00 6.45
N PRO A 537 13.22 -33.15 6.42
CA PRO A 537 14.55 -33.57 6.85
C PRO A 537 14.59 -33.78 8.36
N THR A 538 15.50 -34.66 8.81
CA THR A 538 15.76 -34.92 10.23
C THR A 538 16.87 -34.02 10.82
N SER A 539 17.58 -33.30 9.97
CA SER A 539 18.60 -32.34 10.37
C SER A 539 18.84 -31.26 9.32
N TRP A 540 19.34 -30.13 9.73
CA TRP A 540 19.78 -29.05 8.86
C TRP A 540 21.18 -28.61 9.26
N GLU A 541 22.14 -28.59 8.31
CA GLU A 541 23.49 -28.08 8.54
C GLU A 541 23.42 -26.60 8.84
N PHE A 542 23.97 -26.15 9.98
CA PHE A 542 23.99 -24.74 10.32
C PHE A 542 24.96 -24.00 9.39
N LYS A 543 24.40 -23.34 8.37
CA LYS A 543 25.16 -22.52 7.41
C LYS A 543 24.40 -21.25 7.05
N LEU A 544 25.10 -20.14 6.97
CA LEU A 544 24.55 -18.83 6.61
C LEU A 544 25.19 -18.33 5.31
N PRO A 545 24.40 -17.96 4.31
CA PRO A 545 24.91 -17.48 3.04
C PRO A 545 25.45 -16.05 3.15
N LYS A 546 26.32 -15.67 2.23
CA LYS A 546 26.60 -14.28 1.95
C LYS A 546 25.44 -13.70 1.16
N PRO A 547 24.81 -12.61 1.64
CA PRO A 547 23.72 -12.00 0.92
C PRO A 547 24.20 -11.45 -0.43
N PRO A 548 23.29 -11.32 -1.41
CA PRO A 548 23.54 -10.57 -2.62
C PRO A 548 23.95 -9.14 -2.32
N GLN A 549 24.66 -8.50 -3.23
CA GLN A 549 25.07 -7.11 -3.07
C GLN A 549 23.85 -6.20 -2.83
N GLY A 550 23.90 -5.40 -1.79
CA GLY A 550 22.81 -4.49 -1.41
C GLY A 550 21.72 -5.09 -0.52
N LYS A 551 21.79 -6.40 -0.20
CA LYS A 551 20.80 -7.08 0.68
C LYS A 551 21.35 -7.39 2.09
N GLY A 552 22.16 -6.53 2.64
CA GLY A 552 22.74 -6.66 3.97
C GLY A 552 24.26 -6.87 3.96
N GLN A 553 24.83 -7.02 5.14
CA GLN A 553 26.25 -7.30 5.31
C GLN A 553 26.50 -8.82 5.39
N PRO A 554 27.61 -9.33 4.84
CA PRO A 554 27.92 -10.75 4.98
C PRO A 554 28.20 -11.09 6.45
N PRO A 555 27.80 -12.30 6.89
CA PRO A 555 28.24 -12.81 8.19
C PRO A 555 29.77 -12.95 8.21
N ALA A 556 30.38 -12.82 9.40
CA ALA A 556 31.81 -12.89 9.59
C ALA A 556 32.20 -13.98 10.58
N GLU A 557 33.45 -14.43 10.50
CA GLU A 557 34.02 -15.41 11.46
C GLU A 557 33.94 -14.89 12.90
N GLY A 558 33.65 -15.79 13.83
CA GLY A 558 33.50 -15.48 15.24
C GLY A 558 32.14 -14.91 15.65
N MET A 559 31.28 -14.52 14.71
CA MET A 559 29.89 -14.14 15.05
C MET A 559 29.17 -15.30 15.72
N LYS A 560 28.32 -14.97 16.70
CA LYS A 560 27.61 -15.96 17.52
C LYS A 560 26.09 -15.85 17.28
N PHE A 561 25.43 -17.00 17.24
CA PHE A 561 24.01 -17.09 16.98
C PHE A 561 23.30 -18.08 17.90
N THR A 562 22.04 -17.80 18.21
CA THR A 562 21.08 -18.77 18.72
C THR A 562 20.15 -19.22 17.60
N ALA A 563 19.54 -20.39 17.74
CA ALA A 563 18.59 -20.92 16.79
C ALA A 563 17.35 -21.47 17.51
N GLU A 564 16.22 -21.45 16.80
CA GLU A 564 14.94 -22.01 17.24
C GLU A 564 14.32 -22.78 16.07
N VAL A 565 13.75 -23.94 16.34
CA VAL A 565 12.96 -24.72 15.38
C VAL A 565 11.50 -24.32 15.55
N LEU A 566 10.89 -23.87 14.48
CA LEU A 566 9.49 -23.45 14.40
C LEU A 566 8.69 -24.52 13.65
N ASP A 567 7.72 -25.13 14.29
CA ASP A 567 6.73 -25.93 13.60
C ASP A 567 5.58 -25.02 13.18
N THR A 568 5.54 -24.68 11.91
CA THR A 568 4.62 -23.66 11.38
C THR A 568 3.18 -24.18 11.30
N TRP A 569 2.99 -25.49 11.29
CA TRP A 569 1.68 -26.12 11.29
C TRP A 569 1.13 -26.31 12.70
N ASN A 570 1.94 -26.84 13.63
CA ASN A 570 1.53 -27.03 15.03
C ASN A 570 1.75 -25.78 15.91
N MET A 571 2.29 -24.70 15.33
CA MET A 571 2.48 -23.39 15.98
C MET A 571 3.36 -23.46 17.23
N THR A 572 4.42 -24.26 17.19
CA THR A 572 5.36 -24.40 18.33
C THR A 572 6.74 -23.82 18.00
N VAL A 573 7.42 -23.38 19.06
CA VAL A 573 8.80 -22.87 19.01
C VAL A 573 9.62 -23.71 19.97
N THR A 574 10.68 -24.34 19.46
CA THR A 574 11.61 -25.15 20.25
C THR A 574 13.00 -24.53 20.16
N PRO A 575 13.57 -24.01 21.26
CA PRO A 575 14.96 -23.55 21.27
C PRO A 575 15.93 -24.67 20.92
N VAL A 576 17.01 -24.32 20.23
CA VAL A 576 18.15 -25.23 19.95
C VAL A 576 19.24 -24.96 20.97
N ASP A 577 19.69 -26.00 21.63
CA ASP A 577 20.70 -25.87 22.68
C ASP A 577 22.04 -25.35 22.15
N GLY A 578 22.67 -24.48 22.94
CA GLY A 578 23.98 -23.94 22.71
C GLY A 578 24.04 -22.77 21.74
N VAL A 579 25.25 -22.27 21.56
CA VAL A 579 25.55 -21.11 20.71
C VAL A 579 26.35 -21.58 19.50
N PHE A 580 25.92 -21.19 18.31
CA PHE A 580 26.61 -21.41 17.06
C PHE A 580 27.65 -20.31 16.85
N THR A 581 28.90 -20.65 16.60
CA THR A 581 29.95 -19.69 16.29
C THR A 581 30.42 -19.89 14.86
N LEU A 582 30.42 -18.85 14.06
CA LEU A 582 30.73 -18.96 12.64
C LEU A 582 32.23 -19.13 12.38
N LYS A 583 32.54 -19.99 11.40
CA LYS A 583 33.77 -20.02 10.63
C LYS A 583 33.47 -19.98 9.13
N LYS A 584 34.39 -19.52 8.34
CA LYS A 584 34.30 -19.55 6.89
C LYS A 584 34.23 -21.02 6.43
N LYS A 585 33.19 -21.37 5.67
CA LYS A 585 33.03 -22.69 5.02
C LYS A 585 33.65 -22.67 3.62
N ASP A 586 33.24 -21.70 2.82
CA ASP A 586 33.73 -21.50 1.45
C ASP A 586 33.57 -20.02 1.06
N ASN A 587 33.53 -19.72 -0.25
CA ASN A 587 33.36 -18.34 -0.74
C ASN A 587 31.93 -17.80 -0.60
N TYR A 588 30.94 -18.66 -0.35
CA TYR A 588 29.52 -18.32 -0.35
C TYR A 588 28.87 -18.46 1.05
N TYR A 589 29.41 -19.36 1.90
CA TYR A 589 28.80 -19.69 3.18
C TYR A 589 29.77 -19.59 4.34
N HIS A 590 29.21 -19.24 5.49
CA HIS A 590 29.81 -19.46 6.81
C HIS A 590 29.01 -20.55 7.53
N ALA A 591 29.68 -21.47 8.21
CA ALA A 591 29.05 -22.55 8.96
C ALA A 591 29.47 -22.51 10.42
N ASP A 592 28.84 -23.33 11.27
CA ASP A 592 29.26 -23.49 12.64
C ASP A 592 30.70 -24.02 12.70
N LYS A 593 31.53 -23.46 13.59
CA LYS A 593 32.96 -23.82 13.75
C LYS A 593 33.16 -25.32 14.06
N ASP A 594 32.21 -25.92 14.79
CA ASP A 594 32.20 -27.32 15.19
C ASP A 594 31.43 -28.22 14.20
N SER A 595 30.99 -27.67 13.07
CA SER A 595 30.24 -28.33 12.00
C SER A 595 28.93 -28.98 12.48
N ARG A 596 28.28 -28.37 13.48
CA ARG A 596 27.04 -28.88 14.04
C ARG A 596 25.87 -28.69 13.07
N SER A 597 24.90 -29.58 13.17
CA SER A 597 23.60 -29.50 12.52
C SER A 597 22.51 -29.29 13.57
N ILE A 598 21.43 -28.64 13.16
CA ILE A 598 20.22 -28.52 13.96
C ILE A 598 19.38 -29.78 13.74
N ALA A 599 19.01 -30.48 14.82
CA ALA A 599 18.10 -31.61 14.76
C ALA A 599 16.68 -31.13 14.42
N LEU A 600 16.01 -31.83 13.53
CA LEU A 600 14.68 -31.51 13.04
C LEU A 600 13.72 -32.68 13.25
N PRO A 601 12.40 -32.43 13.35
CA PRO A 601 11.43 -33.47 13.72
C PRO A 601 11.10 -34.46 12.59
N GLY A 602 11.69 -34.36 11.40
CA GLY A 602 11.45 -35.27 10.28
C GLY A 602 10.02 -35.18 9.70
N ARG A 603 9.43 -34.02 9.69
CA ARG A 603 8.11 -33.73 9.15
C ARG A 603 8.07 -32.40 8.38
N PRO A 604 7.08 -32.18 7.48
CA PRO A 604 7.00 -30.96 6.68
C PRO A 604 6.61 -29.72 7.51
N TYR A 605 6.71 -28.55 6.88
CA TYR A 605 6.30 -27.24 7.40
C TYR A 605 7.13 -26.78 8.62
N ILE A 606 8.42 -27.06 8.59
CA ILE A 606 9.39 -26.62 9.60
C ILE A 606 10.12 -25.38 9.10
N ALA A 607 10.27 -24.41 9.98
CA ALA A 607 11.17 -23.28 9.80
C ALA A 607 12.25 -23.24 10.89
N ILE A 608 13.34 -22.55 10.61
CA ILE A 608 14.40 -22.29 11.59
C ILE A 608 14.58 -20.79 11.69
N ARG A 609 14.47 -20.25 12.89
CA ARG A 609 14.77 -18.85 13.18
C ARG A 609 16.15 -18.75 13.82
N ILE A 610 17.01 -17.90 13.26
CA ILE A 610 18.40 -17.73 13.69
C ILE A 610 18.61 -16.25 14.02
N LYS A 611 19.09 -15.98 15.23
CA LYS A 611 19.31 -14.61 15.73
C LYS A 611 20.76 -14.46 16.18
N ARG A 612 21.38 -13.36 15.76
CA ARG A 612 22.71 -12.98 16.25
C ARG A 612 22.65 -12.60 17.72
N ILE A 613 23.63 -13.03 18.47
CA ILE A 613 23.86 -12.59 19.85
C ILE A 613 24.74 -11.34 19.77
N ASN A 614 24.18 -10.19 20.13
CA ASN A 614 24.94 -8.96 20.29
C ASN A 614 25.84 -9.11 21.51
N GLN A 615 27.14 -8.85 21.35
CA GLN A 615 28.12 -8.88 22.46
C GLN A 615 27.92 -7.68 23.36
#